data_00f35146fe488a7298583c8e1f8deb26
#
_entry.id   00f35146fe488a7298583c8e1f8deb26
#
_cell.length_a   1.000
_cell.length_b   1.000
_cell.length_c   1.000
_cell.angle_alpha   90.00
_cell.angle_beta   90.00
_cell.angle_gamma   90.00
#
_symmetry.space_group_name_H-M   'P 1'
#
loop_
_entity.id
_entity.type
_entity.pdbx_description
1 polymer ?
#
loop_
_entity_poly.entity_id
_entity_poly.type
_entity_poly.pdbx_seq_one_letter_code
_entity_poly.pdbx_strand_id
1 'polypeptide(L)'
;MKDLLNLLKNQGQVEEFDAIRIGLASPEMIRSWSFGEVKKPETINYRTFKPERDGLFCAKIFGPVKDYECLCGKYKRLKHRGVICEKCGVEVALAKVRRERMAHIELASPVAHIWFLKSLPSRIGLLMDMTLRDIERVLYFESYVVIDPGMTTLEKGQLLNDEQYFEALEEFGDDFDARMGAEAVRELLHAIDLEHEIGRLREEIPQTNSETKIKKLSKRLKLMEAFLGSGNLPEWMVLTVLPVLPPDLRPLVPLDGGRFATSDLNDLYRRVINRNNRLKRLLDLSAPDIIVRNEKRMLQEAVDALLDNGRRGRAITGSNSVWTTPVVPLLPWARLCVCTSAVCLRRWLSSCSSRSFSASWKCVVSRPPSRPRRRWSSVSCQRFGTFSPK
;
A
#
# COMPACT_ATOMS: atom_id res chain seq x y z
N MET A 1 -38.89 9.76 20.15
CA MET A 1 -38.20 8.92 21.14
C MET A 1 -37.72 7.59 20.55
N LYS A 2 -38.54 6.84 19.78
CA LYS A 2 -38.13 5.57 19.16
C LYS A 2 -36.92 5.73 18.18
N ASP A 3 -36.87 6.82 17.41
CA ASP A 3 -35.77 7.09 16.47
C ASP A 3 -34.48 7.45 17.17
N LEU A 4 -34.55 8.08 18.34
CA LEU A 4 -33.37 8.38 19.16
C LEU A 4 -32.78 7.11 19.78
N LEU A 5 -33.66 6.17 20.21
CA LEU A 5 -33.25 4.87 20.72
C LEU A 5 -32.64 3.96 19.63
N ASN A 6 -33.17 4.03 18.41
CA ASN A 6 -32.58 3.33 17.26
C ASN A 6 -31.25 3.94 16.85
N LEU A 7 -31.09 5.26 16.96
CA LEU A 7 -29.81 5.95 16.74
C LEU A 7 -28.73 5.55 17.77
N LEU A 8 -29.13 5.41 19.04
CA LEU A 8 -28.23 4.97 20.11
C LEU A 8 -27.89 3.47 19.99
N LYS A 9 -28.84 2.63 19.55
CA LYS A 9 -28.54 1.21 19.25
C LYS A 9 -27.58 1.03 18.09
N ASN A 10 -27.65 1.84 17.03
CA ASN A 10 -26.75 1.76 15.89
C ASN A 10 -25.35 2.39 16.16
N GLN A 11 -25.17 3.13 17.26
CA GLN A 11 -23.86 3.69 17.63
C GLN A 11 -22.98 2.73 18.44
N GLY A 12 -23.50 1.57 18.86
CA GLY A 12 -22.82 0.69 19.81
C GLY A 12 -22.70 -0.78 19.41
N GLN A 13 -23.08 -1.17 18.20
CA GLN A 13 -22.73 -2.51 17.73
C GLN A 13 -21.22 -2.55 17.42
N VAL A 14 -20.45 -2.86 18.45
CA VAL A 14 -19.11 -3.41 18.25
C VAL A 14 -19.33 -4.72 17.52
N GLU A 15 -19.00 -4.77 16.24
CA GLU A 15 -19.00 -6.02 15.49
C GLU A 15 -18.04 -6.97 16.22
N GLU A 16 -18.59 -7.95 16.91
CA GLU A 16 -17.79 -9.00 17.52
C GLU A 16 -17.25 -9.88 16.40
N PHE A 17 -15.93 -9.97 16.31
CA PHE A 17 -15.24 -10.81 15.35
C PHE A 17 -14.28 -11.76 16.06
N ASP A 18 -14.20 -12.99 15.61
CA ASP A 18 -13.35 -14.03 16.18
C ASP A 18 -11.95 -14.05 15.55
N ALA A 19 -11.82 -13.55 14.31
CA ALA A 19 -10.57 -13.58 13.58
C ALA A 19 -10.39 -12.38 12.64
N ILE A 20 -9.13 -12.04 12.37
CA ILE A 20 -8.74 -11.01 11.40
C ILE A 20 -7.97 -11.71 10.28
N ARG A 21 -8.44 -11.54 9.03
CA ARG A 21 -7.74 -12.02 7.84
C ARG A 21 -6.98 -10.87 7.18
N ILE A 22 -5.68 -11.08 6.95
CA ILE A 22 -4.83 -10.14 6.22
C ILE A 22 -4.59 -10.70 4.83
N GLY A 23 -4.81 -9.89 3.80
CA GLY A 23 -4.59 -10.28 2.42
C GLY A 23 -4.07 -9.13 1.56
N LEU A 24 -3.78 -9.37 0.28
CA LEU A 24 -3.47 -8.32 -0.67
C LEU A 24 -4.77 -7.67 -1.17
N ALA A 25 -4.80 -6.35 -1.34
CA ALA A 25 -5.95 -5.67 -1.92
C ALA A 25 -5.79 -5.55 -3.44
N SER A 26 -6.83 -5.91 -4.16
CA SER A 26 -6.91 -5.57 -5.57
C SER A 26 -7.07 -4.05 -5.76
N PRO A 27 -6.69 -3.51 -6.93
CA PRO A 27 -6.95 -2.10 -7.25
C PRO A 27 -8.44 -1.73 -7.14
N GLU A 28 -9.32 -2.66 -7.49
CA GLU A 28 -10.77 -2.50 -7.40
C GLU A 28 -11.26 -2.41 -5.95
N MET A 29 -10.71 -3.24 -5.07
CA MET A 29 -10.97 -3.17 -3.64
C MET A 29 -10.56 -1.81 -3.08
N ILE A 30 -9.39 -1.29 -3.44
CA ILE A 30 -8.92 0.03 -3.00
C ILE A 30 -9.88 1.12 -3.48
N ARG A 31 -10.34 1.07 -4.73
CA ARG A 31 -11.35 2.01 -5.26
C ARG A 31 -12.68 1.89 -4.52
N SER A 32 -13.11 0.67 -4.17
CA SER A 32 -14.37 0.47 -3.43
C SER A 32 -14.34 1.05 -2.02
N TRP A 33 -13.18 1.08 -1.37
CA TRP A 33 -13.02 1.69 -0.04
C TRP A 33 -12.90 3.21 -0.10
N SER A 34 -12.57 3.74 -1.26
CA SER A 34 -12.27 5.15 -1.43
C SER A 34 -13.53 5.97 -1.65
N PHE A 35 -13.57 7.15 -1.04
CA PHE A 35 -14.62 8.16 -1.25
C PHE A 35 -14.27 9.16 -2.37
N GLY A 36 -13.09 9.02 -3.00
CA GLY A 36 -12.70 9.83 -4.14
C GLY A 36 -11.19 9.87 -4.38
N GLU A 37 -10.80 10.39 -5.55
CA GLU A 37 -9.41 10.55 -5.96
C GLU A 37 -8.82 11.87 -5.44
N VAL A 38 -7.61 11.81 -4.89
CA VAL A 38 -6.83 12.99 -4.50
C VAL A 38 -5.93 13.38 -5.67
N LYS A 39 -6.21 14.54 -6.29
CA LYS A 39 -5.49 15.03 -7.47
C LYS A 39 -4.45 16.09 -7.14
N LYS A 40 -4.68 16.85 -6.05
CA LYS A 40 -3.86 18.01 -5.70
C LYS A 40 -2.99 17.76 -4.48
N PRO A 41 -1.74 18.22 -4.47
CA PRO A 41 -0.84 18.08 -3.33
C PRO A 41 -1.16 19.03 -2.18
N GLU A 42 -2.00 20.05 -2.40
CA GLU A 42 -2.35 21.05 -1.41
C GLU A 42 -3.15 20.43 -0.26
N THR A 43 -2.88 20.92 0.95
CA THR A 43 -3.54 20.49 2.18
C THR A 43 -4.68 21.43 2.55
N ILE A 44 -4.33 22.66 2.89
CA ILE A 44 -5.25 23.73 3.29
C ILE A 44 -4.88 25.02 2.54
N ASN A 45 -5.85 25.88 2.41
CA ASN A 45 -5.60 27.25 1.98
C ASN A 45 -5.11 28.08 3.18
N TYR A 46 -3.86 28.50 3.19
CA TYR A 46 -3.25 29.26 4.29
C TYR A 46 -3.90 30.61 4.58
N ARG A 47 -4.66 31.18 3.60
CA ARG A 47 -5.37 32.44 3.76
C ARG A 47 -6.71 32.26 4.47
N THR A 48 -7.42 31.15 4.17
CA THR A 48 -8.78 30.91 4.67
C THR A 48 -8.85 29.80 5.71
N PHE A 49 -7.76 29.07 5.93
CA PHE A 49 -7.65 27.88 6.78
C PHE A 49 -8.65 26.76 6.43
N LYS A 50 -9.23 26.81 5.24
CA LYS A 50 -10.17 25.80 4.77
C LYS A 50 -9.44 24.73 3.95
N PRO A 51 -9.89 23.46 3.99
CA PRO A 51 -9.36 22.41 3.15
C PRO A 51 -9.50 22.74 1.68
N GLU A 52 -8.43 22.53 0.90
CA GLU A 52 -8.47 22.69 -0.55
C GLU A 52 -9.29 21.57 -1.20
N ARG A 53 -9.96 21.93 -2.31
CA ARG A 53 -10.75 20.97 -3.08
C ARG A 53 -9.82 20.00 -3.83
N ASP A 54 -10.16 18.70 -3.78
CA ASP A 54 -9.42 17.59 -4.38
C ASP A 54 -7.99 17.43 -3.84
N GLY A 55 -7.69 18.09 -2.71
CA GLY A 55 -6.44 18.00 -1.97
C GLY A 55 -6.44 16.92 -0.89
N LEU A 56 -5.31 16.82 -0.17
CA LEU A 56 -5.09 15.81 0.87
C LEU A 56 -6.05 15.91 2.07
N PHE A 57 -6.70 17.06 2.29
CA PHE A 57 -7.67 17.30 3.37
C PHE A 57 -9.06 17.63 2.86
N CYS A 58 -9.36 17.37 1.59
CA CYS A 58 -10.60 17.73 0.94
C CYS A 58 -11.84 17.31 1.72
N ALA A 59 -12.73 18.28 1.99
CA ALA A 59 -13.96 18.02 2.73
C ALA A 59 -15.00 17.25 1.90
N LYS A 60 -14.94 17.33 0.57
CA LYS A 60 -15.82 16.56 -0.32
C LYS A 60 -15.52 15.06 -0.23
N ILE A 61 -14.23 14.69 -0.14
CA ILE A 61 -13.77 13.29 -0.11
C ILE A 61 -13.87 12.73 1.30
N PHE A 62 -13.29 13.42 2.28
CA PHE A 62 -13.13 12.91 3.64
C PHE A 62 -14.25 13.30 4.60
N GLY A 63 -15.11 14.22 4.22
CA GLY A 63 -16.20 14.70 5.06
C GLY A 63 -15.97 16.07 5.69
N PRO A 64 -16.98 16.59 6.41
CA PRO A 64 -16.98 17.94 6.97
C PRO A 64 -15.95 18.09 8.09
N VAL A 65 -15.45 19.33 8.28
CA VAL A 65 -14.49 19.67 9.35
C VAL A 65 -15.19 19.87 10.70
N LYS A 66 -16.44 20.38 10.65
CA LYS A 66 -17.29 20.58 11.84
C LYS A 66 -18.50 19.69 11.75
N ASP A 67 -19.02 19.27 12.91
CA ASP A 67 -20.20 18.42 12.99
C ASP A 67 -21.40 19.11 12.34
N TYR A 68 -22.04 18.40 11.43
CA TYR A 68 -23.26 18.81 10.74
C TYR A 68 -23.17 20.18 10.03
N GLU A 69 -21.98 20.59 9.62
CA GLU A 69 -21.77 21.85 8.88
C GLU A 69 -21.04 21.60 7.56
N CYS A 70 -21.61 22.06 6.44
CA CYS A 70 -20.90 22.02 5.16
C CYS A 70 -19.81 23.09 5.07
N LEU A 71 -18.83 22.91 4.18
CA LEU A 71 -17.66 23.81 4.07
C LEU A 71 -18.04 25.28 3.72
N CYS A 72 -19.11 25.48 2.93
CA CYS A 72 -19.58 26.82 2.55
C CYS A 72 -20.52 27.47 3.58
N GLY A 73 -20.98 26.72 4.59
CA GLY A 73 -21.88 27.21 5.62
C GLY A 73 -23.35 27.32 5.23
N LYS A 74 -23.76 26.85 4.02
CA LYS A 74 -25.17 26.86 3.57
C LYS A 74 -26.03 25.97 4.46
N TYR A 75 -25.57 24.79 4.77
CA TYR A 75 -26.24 23.83 5.65
C TYR A 75 -25.50 23.75 6.98
N LYS A 76 -26.21 24.06 8.06
CA LYS A 76 -25.76 23.95 9.44
C LYS A 76 -26.83 23.25 10.24
N ARG A 77 -26.49 22.50 11.25
CA ARG A 77 -27.34 21.76 12.16
C ARG A 77 -27.74 20.35 11.69
N LEU A 78 -28.11 19.55 12.66
CA LEU A 78 -28.52 18.14 12.53
C LEU A 78 -29.69 17.91 11.56
N LYS A 79 -30.57 18.91 11.38
CA LYS A 79 -31.74 18.84 10.49
C LYS A 79 -31.38 18.44 9.04
N HIS A 80 -30.17 18.77 8.60
CA HIS A 80 -29.71 18.52 7.24
C HIS A 80 -28.76 17.30 7.14
N ARG A 81 -28.77 16.40 8.12
CA ARG A 81 -27.93 15.20 8.12
C ARG A 81 -28.12 14.39 6.83
N GLY A 82 -27.02 13.97 6.21
CA GLY A 82 -26.99 13.16 4.99
C GLY A 82 -27.20 13.95 3.69
N VAL A 83 -27.49 15.25 3.78
CA VAL A 83 -27.66 16.10 2.58
C VAL A 83 -26.27 16.44 2.01
N ILE A 84 -26.10 16.24 0.71
CA ILE A 84 -24.91 16.68 -0.03
C ILE A 84 -25.13 18.13 -0.47
N CYS A 85 -24.26 19.02 -0.05
CA CYS A 85 -24.36 20.44 -0.39
C CYS A 85 -24.08 20.65 -1.89
N GLU A 86 -25.04 21.24 -2.61
CA GLU A 86 -24.94 21.56 -4.05
C GLU A 86 -23.76 22.49 -4.36
N LYS A 87 -23.45 23.46 -3.48
CA LYS A 87 -22.39 24.46 -3.69
C LYS A 87 -20.98 23.90 -3.45
N CYS A 88 -20.76 23.15 -2.38
CA CYS A 88 -19.42 22.68 -2.01
C CYS A 88 -19.22 21.16 -2.15
N GLY A 89 -20.31 20.41 -2.43
CA GLY A 89 -20.27 18.96 -2.60
C GLY A 89 -19.98 18.17 -1.33
N VAL A 90 -20.02 18.82 -0.16
CA VAL A 90 -19.73 18.19 1.14
C VAL A 90 -21.01 17.60 1.71
N GLU A 91 -20.95 16.36 2.15
CA GLU A 91 -22.03 15.69 2.87
C GLU A 91 -22.10 16.23 4.31
N VAL A 92 -23.30 16.54 4.78
CA VAL A 92 -23.55 16.99 6.15
C VAL A 92 -23.60 15.80 7.09
N ALA A 93 -22.48 15.50 7.73
CA ALA A 93 -22.29 14.37 8.63
C ALA A 93 -21.50 14.80 9.88
N LEU A 94 -21.25 13.85 10.77
CA LEU A 94 -20.34 14.04 11.89
C LEU A 94 -18.88 14.18 11.39
N ALA A 95 -18.09 15.04 12.02
CA ALA A 95 -16.68 15.20 11.71
C ALA A 95 -15.86 13.90 11.94
N LYS A 96 -16.35 12.98 12.79
CA LYS A 96 -15.73 11.67 13.04
C LYS A 96 -15.48 10.86 11.77
N VAL A 97 -16.28 11.05 10.71
CA VAL A 97 -16.06 10.36 9.41
C VAL A 97 -14.72 10.67 8.78
N ARG A 98 -14.08 11.81 9.11
CA ARG A 98 -12.71 12.16 8.65
C ARG A 98 -11.64 11.23 9.22
N ARG A 99 -11.94 10.46 10.24
CA ARG A 99 -11.07 9.42 10.79
C ARG A 99 -11.24 8.07 10.09
N GLU A 100 -12.36 7.87 9.42
CA GLU A 100 -12.76 6.58 8.85
C GLU A 100 -12.66 6.55 7.32
N ARG A 101 -12.98 7.67 6.65
CA ARG A 101 -13.01 7.74 5.19
C ARG A 101 -11.63 7.74 4.59
N MET A 102 -11.41 6.81 3.66
CA MET A 102 -10.20 6.71 2.86
C MET A 102 -10.39 7.36 1.50
N ALA A 103 -9.29 7.71 0.87
CA ALA A 103 -9.23 8.14 -0.52
C ALA A 103 -8.19 7.31 -1.28
N HIS A 104 -8.01 7.59 -2.56
CA HIS A 104 -6.99 6.96 -3.38
C HIS A 104 -6.29 7.96 -4.29
N ILE A 105 -5.13 7.55 -4.77
CA ILE A 105 -4.37 8.24 -5.83
C ILE A 105 -4.21 7.24 -6.98
N GLU A 106 -4.63 7.60 -8.17
CA GLU A 106 -4.36 6.81 -9.37
C GLU A 106 -2.97 7.12 -9.89
N LEU A 107 -2.12 6.11 -9.91
CA LEU A 107 -0.75 6.22 -10.37
C LEU A 107 -0.71 6.23 -11.90
N ALA A 108 0.08 7.14 -12.47
CA ALA A 108 0.28 7.24 -13.92
C ALA A 108 1.09 6.08 -14.50
N SER A 109 1.89 5.41 -13.67
CA SER A 109 2.64 4.20 -13.99
C SER A 109 2.55 3.26 -12.80
N PRO A 110 2.45 1.94 -13.01
CA PRO A 110 2.51 0.95 -11.93
C PRO A 110 3.79 1.09 -11.12
N VAL A 111 3.72 0.77 -9.82
CA VAL A 111 4.85 0.85 -8.88
C VAL A 111 4.93 -0.43 -8.08
N ALA A 112 6.10 -1.06 -8.02
CA ALA A 112 6.31 -2.26 -7.23
C ALA A 112 6.30 -1.93 -5.73
N HIS A 113 5.61 -2.76 -4.93
CA HIS A 113 5.55 -2.57 -3.49
C HIS A 113 6.88 -2.97 -2.85
N ILE A 114 7.53 -2.03 -2.15
CA ILE A 114 8.88 -2.21 -1.59
C ILE A 114 9.00 -3.38 -0.61
N TRP A 115 7.96 -3.72 0.13
CA TRP A 115 7.99 -4.84 1.06
C TRP A 115 8.08 -6.19 0.36
N PHE A 116 7.44 -6.36 -0.79
CA PHE A 116 7.51 -7.59 -1.57
C PHE A 116 8.76 -7.65 -2.45
N LEU A 117 9.32 -6.50 -2.76
CA LEU A 117 10.57 -6.38 -3.50
C LEU A 117 11.79 -6.61 -2.58
N LYS A 118 11.95 -5.81 -1.54
CA LYS A 118 13.16 -5.78 -0.68
C LYS A 118 13.10 -6.67 0.56
N SER A 119 12.11 -7.54 0.68
CA SER A 119 12.15 -8.61 1.69
C SER A 119 13.25 -9.60 1.37
N LEU A 120 13.85 -10.21 2.37
CA LEU A 120 14.83 -11.28 2.21
C LEU A 120 14.22 -12.62 2.66
N PRO A 121 13.93 -13.54 1.72
CA PRO A 121 14.06 -13.45 0.26
C PRO A 121 12.97 -12.58 -0.38
N SER A 122 13.27 -11.96 -1.55
CA SER A 122 12.30 -11.19 -2.33
C SER A 122 11.11 -12.06 -2.75
N ARG A 123 9.89 -11.62 -2.47
CA ARG A 123 8.67 -12.37 -2.84
C ARG A 123 8.45 -12.33 -4.35
N ILE A 124 8.62 -11.15 -4.95
CA ILE A 124 8.55 -10.97 -6.40
C ILE A 124 9.63 -11.82 -7.08
N GLY A 125 10.87 -11.79 -6.56
CA GLY A 125 11.98 -12.58 -7.11
C GLY A 125 11.77 -14.08 -7.01
N LEU A 126 11.18 -14.58 -5.93
CA LEU A 126 10.88 -16.01 -5.80
C LEU A 126 9.81 -16.47 -6.80
N LEU A 127 8.80 -15.65 -7.09
CA LEU A 127 7.75 -16.00 -8.06
C LEU A 127 8.29 -16.01 -9.49
N MET A 128 9.08 -15.00 -9.85
CA MET A 128 9.65 -14.84 -11.18
C MET A 128 10.93 -15.67 -11.42
N ASP A 129 11.46 -16.31 -10.38
CA ASP A 129 12.76 -16.98 -10.34
C ASP A 129 13.96 -16.10 -10.71
N MET A 130 13.83 -14.81 -10.45
CA MET A 130 14.85 -13.79 -10.69
C MET A 130 15.58 -13.37 -9.43
N THR A 131 16.84 -12.90 -9.55
CA THR A 131 17.54 -12.33 -8.41
C THR A 131 17.01 -10.94 -8.07
N LEU A 132 17.16 -10.51 -6.81
CA LEU A 132 16.75 -9.16 -6.40
C LEU A 132 17.45 -8.07 -7.23
N ARG A 133 18.73 -8.27 -7.57
CA ARG A 133 19.51 -7.30 -8.37
C ARG A 133 18.94 -7.14 -9.78
N ASP A 134 18.54 -8.25 -10.40
CA ASP A 134 17.98 -8.23 -11.74
C ASP A 134 16.65 -7.50 -11.78
N ILE A 135 15.79 -7.76 -10.81
CA ILE A 135 14.50 -7.06 -10.68
C ILE A 135 14.73 -5.57 -10.39
N GLU A 136 15.69 -5.22 -9.55
CA GLU A 136 16.03 -3.81 -9.30
C GLU A 136 16.49 -3.10 -10.58
N ARG A 137 17.32 -3.74 -11.42
CA ARG A 137 17.73 -3.18 -12.72
C ARG A 137 16.53 -2.89 -13.62
N VAL A 138 15.56 -3.82 -13.69
CA VAL A 138 14.34 -3.63 -14.48
C VAL A 138 13.51 -2.48 -13.91
N LEU A 139 13.25 -2.48 -12.59
CA LEU A 139 12.38 -1.50 -11.93
C LEU A 139 12.95 -0.07 -11.98
N TYR A 140 14.29 0.07 -11.96
CA TYR A 140 14.94 1.37 -12.03
C TYR A 140 15.39 1.76 -13.44
N PHE A 141 14.85 1.07 -14.46
CA PHE A 141 15.06 1.38 -15.87
C PHE A 141 16.54 1.29 -16.32
N GLU A 142 17.28 0.30 -15.81
CA GLU A 142 18.67 0.01 -16.21
C GLU A 142 18.76 -1.13 -17.24
N SER A 143 17.73 -2.01 -17.31
CA SER A 143 17.71 -3.14 -18.24
C SER A 143 16.29 -3.46 -18.65
N TYR A 144 16.13 -3.97 -19.87
CA TYR A 144 14.89 -4.54 -20.37
C TYR A 144 14.70 -5.96 -19.82
N VAL A 145 13.46 -6.41 -19.72
CA VAL A 145 13.11 -7.80 -19.47
C VAL A 145 12.20 -8.30 -20.57
N VAL A 146 12.46 -9.48 -21.09
CA VAL A 146 11.66 -10.13 -22.12
C VAL A 146 10.37 -10.66 -21.47
N ILE A 147 9.23 -10.17 -21.94
CA ILE A 147 7.89 -10.58 -21.49
C ILE A 147 7.42 -11.76 -22.34
N ASP A 148 7.45 -11.57 -23.65
CA ASP A 148 7.13 -12.59 -24.64
C ASP A 148 8.29 -12.76 -25.63
N PRO A 149 8.92 -13.93 -25.66
CA PRO A 149 10.01 -14.19 -26.59
C PRO A 149 9.56 -14.39 -28.03
N GLY A 150 8.26 -14.60 -28.30
CA GLY A 150 7.77 -14.90 -29.65
C GLY A 150 8.47 -16.10 -30.28
N MET A 151 8.87 -15.97 -31.56
CA MET A 151 9.65 -16.99 -32.30
C MET A 151 11.15 -16.74 -32.29
N THR A 152 11.67 -16.00 -31.29
CA THR A 152 13.08 -15.66 -31.19
C THR A 152 13.85 -16.66 -30.31
N THR A 153 15.19 -16.54 -30.30
CA THR A 153 16.08 -17.36 -29.46
C THR A 153 16.14 -16.87 -28.01
N LEU A 154 15.39 -15.82 -27.68
CA LEU A 154 15.36 -15.22 -26.35
C LEU A 154 14.53 -16.09 -25.38
N GLU A 155 14.88 -16.00 -24.08
CA GLU A 155 14.12 -16.69 -23.04
C GLU A 155 13.20 -15.70 -22.30
N LYS A 156 12.01 -16.17 -21.90
CA LYS A 156 11.11 -15.38 -21.06
C LYS A 156 11.78 -15.02 -19.72
N GLY A 157 11.79 -13.72 -19.38
CA GLY A 157 12.45 -13.22 -18.17
C GLY A 157 13.94 -12.93 -18.36
N GLN A 158 14.51 -13.10 -19.54
CA GLN A 158 15.88 -12.73 -19.86
C GLN A 158 16.04 -11.22 -19.76
N LEU A 159 17.18 -10.77 -19.21
CA LEU A 159 17.55 -9.36 -19.15
C LEU A 159 18.37 -8.97 -20.36
N LEU A 160 18.01 -7.87 -20.96
CA LEU A 160 18.72 -7.25 -22.06
C LEU A 160 19.21 -5.85 -21.64
N ASN A 161 20.46 -5.54 -21.93
CA ASN A 161 20.97 -4.18 -21.86
C ASN A 161 20.47 -3.37 -23.07
N ASP A 162 20.64 -2.05 -23.06
CA ASP A 162 20.23 -1.20 -24.19
C ASP A 162 20.84 -1.67 -25.52
N GLU A 163 22.14 -2.02 -25.54
CA GLU A 163 22.86 -2.53 -26.73
C GLU A 163 22.23 -3.83 -27.23
N GLN A 164 22.08 -4.82 -26.37
CA GLN A 164 21.48 -6.12 -26.69
C GLN A 164 20.02 -6.00 -27.14
N TYR A 165 19.28 -5.04 -26.58
CA TYR A 165 17.91 -4.78 -27.01
C TYR A 165 17.86 -4.24 -28.43
N PHE A 166 18.75 -3.31 -28.79
CA PHE A 166 18.83 -2.79 -30.15
C PHE A 166 19.31 -3.84 -31.15
N GLU A 167 20.30 -4.65 -30.79
CA GLU A 167 20.76 -5.80 -31.60
C GLU A 167 19.61 -6.79 -31.84
N ALA A 168 18.87 -7.15 -30.81
CA ALA A 168 17.71 -8.04 -30.93
C ALA A 168 16.58 -7.40 -31.78
N LEU A 169 16.40 -6.08 -31.71
CA LEU A 169 15.41 -5.37 -32.50
C LEU A 169 15.82 -5.34 -34.00
N GLU A 170 17.12 -5.22 -34.29
CA GLU A 170 17.64 -5.31 -35.66
C GLU A 170 17.54 -6.72 -36.23
N GLU A 171 17.74 -7.76 -35.39
CA GLU A 171 17.73 -9.16 -35.83
C GLU A 171 16.32 -9.73 -35.97
N PHE A 172 15.43 -9.46 -34.99
CA PHE A 172 14.10 -10.08 -34.90
C PHE A 172 12.93 -9.12 -35.14
N GLY A 173 13.22 -7.79 -35.25
CA GLY A 173 12.17 -6.79 -35.44
C GLY A 173 11.16 -6.73 -34.27
N ASP A 174 9.88 -6.76 -34.60
CA ASP A 174 8.76 -6.69 -33.64
C ASP A 174 8.26 -8.07 -33.16
N ASP A 175 8.99 -9.15 -33.41
CA ASP A 175 8.55 -10.52 -33.09
C ASP A 175 8.66 -10.85 -31.58
N PHE A 176 9.25 -10.00 -30.77
CA PHE A 176 9.37 -10.16 -29.33
C PHE A 176 8.90 -8.91 -28.56
N ASP A 177 8.43 -9.10 -27.34
CA ASP A 177 8.07 -7.99 -26.43
C ASP A 177 9.02 -7.94 -25.23
N ALA A 178 9.77 -6.86 -25.12
CA ALA A 178 10.64 -6.59 -23.97
C ALA A 178 10.44 -5.15 -23.47
N ARG A 179 10.20 -5.02 -22.19
CA ARG A 179 9.91 -3.73 -21.56
C ARG A 179 10.69 -3.50 -20.29
N MET A 180 10.68 -2.26 -19.81
CA MET A 180 11.30 -1.84 -18.54
C MET A 180 10.26 -1.43 -17.51
N GLY A 181 10.67 -1.45 -16.24
CA GLY A 181 9.91 -0.88 -15.13
C GLY A 181 8.92 -1.83 -14.48
N ALA A 182 8.12 -1.29 -13.57
CA ALA A 182 7.16 -2.08 -12.82
C ALA A 182 5.99 -2.61 -13.67
N GLU A 183 5.76 -2.02 -14.83
CA GLU A 183 4.77 -2.48 -15.81
C GLU A 183 5.14 -3.85 -16.36
N ALA A 184 6.38 -4.02 -16.80
CA ALA A 184 6.91 -5.31 -17.25
C ALA A 184 6.86 -6.38 -16.15
N VAL A 185 7.25 -6.02 -14.93
CA VAL A 185 7.16 -6.92 -13.77
C VAL A 185 5.71 -7.34 -13.49
N ARG A 186 4.76 -6.43 -13.62
CA ARG A 186 3.34 -6.73 -13.45
C ARG A 186 2.83 -7.72 -14.49
N GLU A 187 3.17 -7.53 -15.75
CA GLU A 187 2.79 -8.42 -16.85
C GLU A 187 3.39 -9.81 -16.67
N LEU A 188 4.67 -9.90 -16.30
CA LEU A 188 5.29 -11.19 -15.97
C LEU A 188 4.60 -11.90 -14.81
N LEU A 189 4.23 -11.16 -13.74
CA LEU A 189 3.49 -11.74 -12.62
C LEU A 189 2.07 -12.16 -12.98
N HIS A 190 1.41 -11.43 -13.89
CA HIS A 190 0.09 -11.78 -14.42
C HIS A 190 0.13 -13.06 -15.29
N ALA A 191 1.20 -13.22 -16.07
CA ALA A 191 1.39 -14.35 -16.95
C ALA A 191 1.80 -15.66 -16.23
N ILE A 192 1.92 -15.66 -14.89
CA ILE A 192 2.24 -16.86 -14.09
C ILE A 192 0.95 -17.65 -13.83
N ASP A 193 0.87 -18.85 -14.39
CA ASP A 193 -0.12 -19.84 -13.97
C ASP A 193 0.38 -20.56 -12.72
N LEU A 194 -0.26 -20.27 -11.57
CA LEU A 194 0.14 -20.82 -10.27
C LEU A 194 -0.07 -22.32 -10.19
N GLU A 195 -1.15 -22.87 -10.78
CA GLU A 195 -1.47 -24.30 -10.71
C GLU A 195 -0.47 -25.13 -11.50
N HIS A 196 -0.19 -24.71 -12.73
CA HIS A 196 0.79 -25.36 -13.60
C HIS A 196 2.20 -25.31 -12.99
N GLU A 197 2.64 -24.15 -12.50
CA GLU A 197 3.97 -24.02 -11.88
C GLU A 197 4.11 -24.85 -10.59
N ILE A 198 3.07 -24.95 -9.77
CA ILE A 198 3.07 -25.80 -8.57
C ILE A 198 3.23 -27.26 -8.97
N GLY A 199 2.53 -27.74 -10.02
CA GLY A 199 2.69 -29.09 -10.55
C GLY A 199 4.13 -29.35 -10.97
N ARG A 200 4.69 -28.49 -11.83
CA ARG A 200 6.07 -28.57 -12.31
C ARG A 200 7.10 -28.62 -11.17
N LEU A 201 6.97 -27.74 -10.18
CA LEU A 201 7.88 -27.69 -9.03
C LEU A 201 7.83 -28.95 -8.16
N ARG A 202 6.63 -29.56 -8.02
CA ARG A 202 6.48 -30.83 -7.28
C ARG A 202 7.16 -32.00 -7.96
N GLU A 203 7.23 -32.00 -9.29
CA GLU A 203 7.95 -32.99 -10.08
C GLU A 203 9.45 -32.76 -10.12
N GLU A 204 9.90 -31.49 -10.14
CA GLU A 204 11.31 -31.10 -10.19
C GLU A 204 12.05 -31.35 -8.86
N ILE A 205 11.40 -31.12 -7.72
CA ILE A 205 12.02 -31.28 -6.39
C ILE A 205 12.62 -32.68 -6.16
N PRO A 206 11.94 -33.80 -6.44
CA PRO A 206 12.51 -35.13 -6.24
C PRO A 206 13.60 -35.49 -7.23
N GLN A 207 13.64 -34.86 -8.41
CA GLN A 207 14.66 -35.10 -9.44
C GLN A 207 15.97 -34.36 -9.15
N THR A 208 15.93 -33.37 -8.28
CA THR A 208 17.08 -32.51 -7.99
C THR A 208 17.91 -33.07 -6.82
N ASN A 209 19.20 -33.32 -7.04
CA ASN A 209 20.14 -33.83 -6.02
C ASN A 209 20.81 -32.75 -5.16
N SER A 210 20.72 -31.48 -5.54
CA SER A 210 21.38 -30.36 -4.84
C SER A 210 20.52 -29.83 -3.70
N GLU A 211 20.98 -29.95 -2.45
CA GLU A 211 20.29 -29.49 -1.24
C GLU A 211 19.94 -27.98 -1.28
N THR A 212 20.83 -27.15 -1.85
CA THR A 212 20.61 -25.70 -1.99
C THR A 212 19.49 -25.39 -2.98
N LYS A 213 19.44 -26.10 -4.13
CA LYS A 213 18.36 -25.98 -5.11
C LYS A 213 17.03 -26.45 -4.51
N ILE A 214 17.00 -27.59 -3.84
CA ILE A 214 15.81 -28.12 -3.16
C ILE A 214 15.27 -27.09 -2.14
N LYS A 215 16.13 -26.45 -1.34
CA LYS A 215 15.73 -25.40 -0.41
C LYS A 215 15.13 -24.16 -1.13
N LYS A 216 15.68 -23.77 -2.30
CA LYS A 216 15.15 -22.66 -3.11
C LYS A 216 13.78 -23.02 -3.69
N LEU A 217 13.66 -24.16 -4.35
CA LEU A 217 12.41 -24.65 -4.95
C LEU A 217 11.29 -24.86 -3.91
N SER A 218 11.63 -25.43 -2.73
CA SER A 218 10.67 -25.60 -1.65
C SER A 218 10.14 -24.27 -1.09
N LYS A 219 10.97 -23.21 -1.04
CA LYS A 219 10.51 -21.86 -0.66
C LYS A 219 9.59 -21.26 -1.72
N ARG A 220 9.92 -21.45 -3.00
CA ARG A 220 9.10 -21.01 -4.14
C ARG A 220 7.75 -21.71 -4.13
N LEU A 221 7.73 -23.02 -4.00
CA LEU A 221 6.53 -23.85 -3.92
C LEU A 221 5.60 -23.39 -2.79
N LYS A 222 6.13 -23.26 -1.57
CA LYS A 222 5.34 -22.79 -0.41
C LYS A 222 4.73 -21.41 -0.62
N LEU A 223 5.43 -20.52 -1.32
CA LEU A 223 4.91 -19.20 -1.63
C LEU A 223 3.76 -19.28 -2.64
N MET A 224 3.91 -20.06 -3.71
CA MET A 224 2.88 -20.26 -4.73
C MET A 224 1.62 -20.92 -4.15
N GLU A 225 1.78 -21.97 -3.34
CA GLU A 225 0.68 -22.62 -2.63
C GLU A 225 -0.05 -21.64 -1.67
N ALA A 226 0.69 -20.74 -1.03
CA ALA A 226 0.09 -19.71 -0.18
C ALA A 226 -0.72 -18.68 -0.99
N PHE A 227 -0.27 -18.30 -2.20
CA PHE A 227 -1.04 -17.44 -3.10
C PHE A 227 -2.31 -18.13 -3.57
N LEU A 228 -2.21 -19.37 -4.03
CA LEU A 228 -3.36 -20.15 -4.49
C LEU A 228 -4.40 -20.35 -3.36
N GLY A 229 -3.96 -20.78 -2.18
CA GLY A 229 -4.85 -21.00 -1.03
C GLY A 229 -5.48 -19.73 -0.43
N SER A 230 -4.87 -18.57 -0.64
CA SER A 230 -5.41 -17.28 -0.18
C SER A 230 -6.32 -16.60 -1.20
N GLY A 231 -6.27 -17.00 -2.47
CA GLY A 231 -6.97 -16.36 -3.58
C GLY A 231 -6.40 -14.98 -3.94
N ASN A 232 -5.16 -14.67 -3.54
CA ASN A 232 -4.49 -13.45 -3.93
C ASN A 232 -3.79 -13.63 -5.29
N LEU A 233 -3.86 -12.60 -6.14
CA LEU A 233 -3.13 -12.61 -7.41
C LEU A 233 -1.72 -12.03 -7.24
N PRO A 234 -0.69 -12.63 -7.86
CA PRO A 234 0.69 -12.13 -7.79
C PRO A 234 0.84 -10.69 -8.30
N GLU A 235 0.09 -10.30 -9.32
CA GLU A 235 0.11 -8.96 -9.90
C GLU A 235 -0.28 -7.84 -8.91
N TRP A 236 -1.04 -8.16 -7.84
CA TRP A 236 -1.41 -7.18 -6.81
C TRP A 236 -0.24 -6.71 -5.95
N MET A 237 0.93 -7.34 -6.07
CA MET A 237 2.17 -6.84 -5.46
C MET A 237 2.71 -5.59 -6.18
N VAL A 238 2.19 -5.28 -7.37
CA VAL A 238 2.48 -4.06 -8.12
C VAL A 238 1.26 -3.14 -8.02
N LEU A 239 1.47 -1.97 -7.45
CA LEU A 239 0.42 -1.00 -7.17
C LEU A 239 0.11 -0.16 -8.40
N THR A 240 -1.15 -0.11 -8.81
CA THR A 240 -1.69 0.84 -9.80
C THR A 240 -2.49 1.94 -9.12
N VAL A 241 -3.05 1.66 -7.96
CA VAL A 241 -3.83 2.59 -7.14
C VAL A 241 -3.25 2.61 -5.74
N LEU A 242 -2.94 3.80 -5.25
CA LEU A 242 -2.38 4.00 -3.91
C LEU A 242 -3.46 4.48 -2.95
N PRO A 243 -3.73 3.79 -1.83
CA PRO A 243 -4.67 4.26 -0.82
C PRO A 243 -4.13 5.45 -0.04
N VAL A 244 -5.02 6.39 0.29
CA VAL A 244 -4.70 7.57 1.10
C VAL A 244 -5.38 7.48 2.45
N LEU A 245 -4.58 7.62 3.50
CA LEU A 245 -5.02 7.55 4.88
C LEU A 245 -6.00 8.67 5.21
N PRO A 246 -7.00 8.43 6.08
CA PRO A 246 -7.88 9.49 6.59
C PRO A 246 -7.11 10.66 7.19
N PRO A 247 -7.55 11.92 7.01
CA PRO A 247 -6.82 13.11 7.44
C PRO A 247 -6.59 13.19 8.95
N ASP A 248 -7.50 12.70 9.77
CA ASP A 248 -7.36 12.73 11.23
C ASP A 248 -6.30 11.76 11.76
N LEU A 249 -5.87 10.77 10.96
CA LEU A 249 -4.75 9.88 11.29
C LEU A 249 -3.39 10.47 10.88
N ARG A 250 -3.39 11.58 10.13
CA ARG A 250 -2.20 12.36 9.73
C ARG A 250 -2.47 13.86 9.94
N PRO A 251 -2.72 14.27 11.20
CA PRO A 251 -3.29 15.58 11.50
C PRO A 251 -2.37 16.73 11.10
N LEU A 252 -3.02 17.87 10.87
CA LEU A 252 -2.39 19.17 10.69
C LEU A 252 -2.87 20.05 11.81
N VAL A 253 -1.96 20.32 12.76
CA VAL A 253 -2.28 21.01 14.01
C VAL A 253 -1.82 22.48 13.93
N PRO A 254 -2.73 23.45 14.11
CA PRO A 254 -2.34 24.83 14.19
C PRO A 254 -1.54 25.10 15.48
N LEU A 255 -0.42 25.80 15.33
CA LEU A 255 0.39 26.31 16.43
C LEU A 255 0.17 27.81 16.58
N ASP A 256 0.55 28.33 17.75
CA ASP A 256 0.54 29.75 18.00
C ASP A 256 1.42 30.52 16.99
N GLY A 257 0.95 31.67 16.52
CA GLY A 257 1.65 32.47 15.50
C GLY A 257 1.35 32.04 14.04
N GLY A 258 0.24 31.34 13.78
CA GLY A 258 -0.23 31.02 12.42
C GLY A 258 0.59 29.93 11.71
N ARG A 259 1.48 29.24 12.42
CA ARG A 259 2.22 28.10 11.92
C ARG A 259 1.42 26.81 12.10
N PHE A 260 1.72 25.79 11.29
CA PHE A 260 1.10 24.48 11.40
C PHE A 260 2.18 23.42 11.62
N ALA A 261 1.95 22.56 12.61
CA ALA A 261 2.67 21.31 12.73
C ALA A 261 1.94 20.26 11.87
N THR A 262 2.67 19.57 11.04
CA THR A 262 2.13 18.53 10.16
C THR A 262 2.81 17.21 10.41
N SER A 263 2.08 16.12 10.18
CA SER A 263 2.69 14.80 10.14
C SER A 263 3.58 14.68 8.89
N ASP A 264 4.75 14.02 9.00
CA ASP A 264 5.67 13.76 7.90
C ASP A 264 5.01 13.00 6.75
N LEU A 265 3.97 12.20 7.04
CA LEU A 265 3.17 11.50 6.04
C LEU A 265 2.54 12.45 5.02
N ASN A 266 2.12 13.63 5.42
CA ASN A 266 1.54 14.61 4.50
C ASN A 266 2.58 15.09 3.49
N ASP A 267 3.84 15.27 3.88
CA ASP A 267 4.92 15.67 2.98
C ASP A 267 5.27 14.54 2.00
N LEU A 268 5.31 13.30 2.47
CA LEU A 268 5.51 12.13 1.62
C LEU A 268 4.38 11.96 0.59
N TYR A 269 3.11 12.10 0.99
CA TYR A 269 1.98 12.09 0.05
C TYR A 269 2.07 13.24 -0.97
N ARG A 270 2.45 14.45 -0.54
CA ARG A 270 2.64 15.59 -1.45
C ARG A 270 3.71 15.30 -2.50
N ARG A 271 4.82 14.65 -2.11
CA ARG A 271 5.88 14.25 -3.06
C ARG A 271 5.35 13.25 -4.09
N VAL A 272 4.62 12.23 -3.65
CA VAL A 272 4.01 11.25 -4.56
C VAL A 272 3.06 11.94 -5.53
N ILE A 273 2.14 12.79 -5.07
CA ILE A 273 1.17 13.47 -5.94
C ILE A 273 1.88 14.40 -6.93
N ASN A 274 2.88 15.16 -6.48
CA ASN A 274 3.64 16.06 -7.36
C ASN A 274 4.36 15.27 -8.48
N ARG A 275 5.04 14.15 -8.15
CA ARG A 275 5.70 13.30 -9.14
C ARG A 275 4.70 12.65 -10.08
N ASN A 276 3.60 12.16 -9.55
CA ASN A 276 2.53 11.55 -10.34
C ASN A 276 1.90 12.55 -11.33
N ASN A 277 1.59 13.77 -10.88
CA ASN A 277 1.05 14.81 -11.73
C ASN A 277 2.04 15.29 -12.80
N ARG A 278 3.33 15.35 -12.43
CA ARG A 278 4.38 15.67 -13.39
C ARG A 278 4.50 14.59 -14.47
N LEU A 279 4.51 13.31 -14.05
CA LEU A 279 4.54 12.19 -14.98
C LEU A 279 3.31 12.20 -15.93
N LYS A 280 2.09 12.41 -15.41
CA LYS A 280 0.87 12.53 -16.24
C LYS A 280 1.05 13.61 -17.32
N ARG A 281 1.56 14.79 -16.95
CA ARG A 281 1.82 15.87 -17.91
C ARG A 281 2.87 15.51 -18.96
N LEU A 282 3.95 14.80 -18.58
CA LEU A 282 4.98 14.39 -19.52
C LEU A 282 4.45 13.36 -20.51
N LEU A 283 3.60 12.44 -20.05
CA LEU A 283 2.92 11.47 -20.93
C LEU A 283 1.94 12.17 -21.89
N ASP A 284 1.14 13.12 -21.39
CA ASP A 284 0.19 13.91 -22.21
C ASP A 284 0.92 14.74 -23.29
N LEU A 285 2.14 15.20 -22.99
CA LEU A 285 2.98 15.99 -23.90
C LEU A 285 3.86 15.12 -24.81
N SER A 286 3.77 13.79 -24.73
CA SER A 286 4.63 12.87 -25.48
C SER A 286 6.11 13.22 -25.34
N ALA A 287 6.57 13.49 -24.11
CA ALA A 287 7.95 13.88 -23.84
C ALA A 287 8.94 12.75 -24.20
N PRO A 288 10.23 13.05 -24.45
CA PRO A 288 11.25 12.04 -24.74
C PRO A 288 11.33 10.96 -23.68
N ASP A 289 11.49 9.70 -24.10
CA ASP A 289 11.50 8.52 -23.23
C ASP A 289 12.46 8.60 -22.05
N ILE A 290 13.63 9.19 -22.25
CA ILE A 290 14.65 9.36 -21.20
C ILE A 290 14.10 10.15 -20.02
N ILE A 291 13.32 11.22 -20.30
CA ILE A 291 12.70 12.06 -19.26
C ILE A 291 11.56 11.31 -18.58
N VAL A 292 10.74 10.60 -19.35
CA VAL A 292 9.63 9.79 -18.84
C VAL A 292 10.16 8.67 -17.93
N ARG A 293 11.17 7.92 -18.37
CA ARG A 293 11.85 6.86 -17.58
C ARG A 293 12.39 7.40 -16.26
N ASN A 294 13.05 8.56 -16.29
CA ASN A 294 13.58 9.18 -15.07
C ASN A 294 12.46 9.60 -14.10
N GLU A 295 11.35 10.15 -14.61
CA GLU A 295 10.22 10.53 -13.73
C GLU A 295 9.47 9.29 -13.19
N LYS A 296 9.32 8.22 -13.99
CA LYS A 296 8.81 6.92 -13.51
C LYS A 296 9.66 6.36 -12.37
N ARG A 297 11.01 6.43 -12.49
CA ARG A 297 11.94 6.03 -11.43
C ARG A 297 11.77 6.87 -10.18
N MET A 298 11.65 8.20 -10.32
CA MET A 298 11.43 9.09 -9.19
C MET A 298 10.07 8.88 -8.51
N LEU A 299 9.03 8.48 -9.27
CA LEU A 299 7.74 8.09 -8.71
C LEU A 299 7.86 6.80 -7.87
N GLN A 300 8.57 5.78 -8.39
CA GLN A 300 8.86 4.55 -7.64
C GLN A 300 9.56 4.89 -6.31
N GLU A 301 10.59 5.75 -6.34
CA GLU A 301 11.32 6.18 -5.14
C GLU A 301 10.44 6.94 -4.14
N ALA A 302 9.54 7.79 -4.63
CA ALA A 302 8.61 8.53 -3.77
C ALA A 302 7.60 7.62 -3.07
N VAL A 303 7.10 6.61 -3.77
CA VAL A 303 6.19 5.59 -3.19
C VAL A 303 6.96 4.68 -2.22
N ASP A 304 8.18 4.28 -2.55
CA ASP A 304 9.05 3.51 -1.65
C ASP A 304 9.28 4.24 -0.33
N ALA A 305 9.56 5.55 -0.40
CA ALA A 305 9.73 6.38 0.80
C ALA A 305 8.43 6.53 1.62
N LEU A 306 7.27 6.56 0.96
CA LEU A 306 5.98 6.61 1.65
C LEU A 306 5.70 5.31 2.42
N LEU A 307 6.02 4.15 1.81
CA LEU A 307 5.74 2.83 2.38
C LEU A 307 6.76 2.40 3.43
N ASP A 308 8.04 2.71 3.22
CA ASP A 308 9.15 2.33 4.11
C ASP A 308 10.28 3.38 4.05
N ASN A 309 10.08 4.48 4.78
CA ASN A 309 11.02 5.61 4.78
C ASN A 309 12.36 5.23 5.44
N GLY A 310 13.46 5.45 4.72
CA GLY A 310 14.80 5.17 5.20
C GLY A 310 15.37 3.80 4.81
N ARG A 311 14.60 2.91 4.23
CA ARG A 311 15.09 1.60 3.77
C ARG A 311 16.07 1.71 2.60
N ARG A 312 15.93 2.74 1.79
CA ARG A 312 16.79 3.04 0.65
C ARG A 312 17.70 4.23 0.92
N GLY A 313 18.57 4.12 1.96
CA GLY A 313 19.48 5.17 2.36
C GLY A 313 18.95 6.07 3.47
N ARG A 314 19.35 7.36 3.48
CA ARG A 314 18.93 8.31 4.51
C ARG A 314 17.42 8.61 4.38
N ALA A 315 16.70 8.59 5.50
CA ALA A 315 15.30 8.99 5.53
C ALA A 315 15.10 10.39 4.92
N ILE A 316 14.08 10.56 4.11
CA ILE A 316 13.83 11.79 3.35
C ILE A 316 13.45 12.94 4.28
N THR A 317 12.74 12.64 5.36
CA THR A 317 12.42 13.59 6.43
C THR A 317 13.45 13.38 7.54
N GLY A 318 14.14 14.46 7.95
CA GLY A 318 15.24 14.41 8.93
C GLY A 318 14.85 14.01 10.36
N SER A 319 13.58 13.70 10.58
CA SER A 319 13.09 13.21 11.86
C SER A 319 13.25 11.69 11.91
N ASN A 320 14.05 11.20 12.85
CA ASN A 320 13.96 9.83 13.37
C ASN A 320 12.62 9.63 14.11
N SER A 321 11.51 10.20 13.56
CA SER A 321 10.23 10.12 14.23
C SER A 321 9.77 8.66 14.16
N VAL A 322 9.65 8.08 15.31
CA VAL A 322 9.05 6.76 15.61
C VAL A 322 7.66 6.56 14.96
N TRP A 323 7.12 7.62 14.37
CA TRP A 323 5.81 7.69 13.71
C TRP A 323 5.83 7.38 12.20
N THR A 324 7.01 7.33 11.57
CA THR A 324 7.18 6.90 10.16
C THR A 324 7.36 5.40 10.00
N THR A 325 7.17 4.63 11.07
CA THR A 325 7.05 3.17 10.95
C THR A 325 5.90 2.82 10.00
N PRO A 326 6.02 1.74 9.25
CA PRO A 326 5.14 1.34 8.15
C PRO A 326 3.73 0.95 8.58
N VAL A 327 3.04 1.86 9.25
CA VAL A 327 1.61 1.72 9.62
C VAL A 327 0.72 1.99 8.41
N VAL A 328 1.21 2.80 7.46
CA VAL A 328 0.45 3.24 6.29
C VAL A 328 -0.01 2.10 5.38
N PRO A 329 0.81 1.09 5.06
CA PRO A 329 0.35 0.01 4.19
C PRO A 329 -0.59 -1.00 4.87
N LEU A 330 -0.58 -1.05 6.21
CA LEU A 330 -1.39 -2.01 6.97
C LEU A 330 -2.80 -1.48 7.31
N LEU A 331 -2.97 -0.16 7.35
CA LEU A 331 -4.26 0.45 7.69
C LEU A 331 -5.36 0.23 6.64
N PRO A 332 -5.10 0.22 5.33
CA PRO A 332 -6.10 -0.20 4.36
C PRO A 332 -6.59 -1.65 4.56
N TRP A 333 -5.69 -2.49 5.04
CA TRP A 333 -5.96 -3.91 5.31
C TRP A 333 -6.66 -4.13 6.65
N ALA A 334 -6.48 -3.20 7.59
CA ALA A 334 -7.07 -3.24 8.93
C ALA A 334 -8.42 -2.51 9.01
N ARG A 335 -9.12 -2.30 7.89
CA ARG A 335 -10.47 -1.71 7.90
C ARG A 335 -11.48 -2.51 8.75
N LEU A 336 -11.20 -3.80 8.93
CA LEU A 336 -11.96 -4.68 9.83
C LEU A 336 -11.50 -4.56 11.30
N CYS A 337 -10.35 -3.93 11.57
CA CYS A 337 -9.92 -3.64 12.93
C CYS A 337 -10.44 -2.28 13.37
N VAL A 338 -11.69 -2.20 13.77
CA VAL A 338 -12.19 -1.11 14.63
C VAL A 338 -11.64 -1.33 16.05
N CYS A 339 -10.34 -1.49 16.17
CA CYS A 339 -9.69 -1.40 17.46
C CYS A 339 -9.52 0.07 17.82
N THR A 340 -10.43 0.55 18.65
CA THR A 340 -10.44 1.93 19.18
C THR A 340 -9.25 2.25 20.09
N SER A 341 -8.31 1.34 20.31
CA SER A 341 -7.12 1.61 21.13
C SER A 341 -5.83 1.46 20.34
N ALA A 342 -5.11 2.58 20.21
CA ALA A 342 -3.75 2.66 19.65
C ALA A 342 -2.74 1.67 20.29
N VAL A 343 -3.06 1.11 21.45
CA VAL A 343 -2.26 0.15 22.22
C VAL A 343 -2.28 -1.24 21.58
N CYS A 344 -3.42 -1.69 21.03
CA CYS A 344 -3.48 -2.98 20.31
C CYS A 344 -2.68 -2.95 19.02
N LEU A 345 -2.72 -1.84 18.28
CA LEU A 345 -1.94 -1.67 17.06
C LEU A 345 -0.43 -1.66 17.34
N ARG A 346 0.01 -1.01 18.42
CA ARG A 346 1.42 -1.01 18.85
C ARG A 346 1.95 -2.40 19.21
N ARG A 347 1.16 -3.19 19.92
CA ARG A 347 1.55 -4.54 20.36
C ARG A 347 1.62 -5.51 19.18
N TRP A 348 0.74 -5.34 18.21
CA TRP A 348 0.72 -6.15 17.00
C TRP A 348 1.85 -5.77 16.02
N LEU A 349 2.14 -4.48 15.86
CA LEU A 349 3.24 -3.98 15.04
C LEU A 349 4.63 -4.32 15.61
N SER A 350 4.81 -4.30 16.93
CA SER A 350 6.07 -4.72 17.56
C SER A 350 6.33 -6.21 17.40
N SER A 351 5.29 -7.06 17.33
CA SER A 351 5.44 -8.49 17.04
C SER A 351 5.69 -8.78 15.55
N CYS A 352 5.31 -7.88 14.63
CA CYS A 352 5.58 -8.00 13.19
C CYS A 352 6.97 -7.49 12.78
N SER A 353 7.62 -6.62 13.55
CA SER A 353 8.90 -6.01 13.18
C SER A 353 10.13 -6.90 13.46
N SER A 354 10.00 -7.95 14.27
CA SER A 354 11.08 -8.86 14.61
C SER A 354 10.87 -10.26 14.05
N ARG A 355 11.57 -10.56 12.98
CA ARG A 355 11.97 -11.91 12.50
C ARG A 355 10.95 -12.87 11.90
N SER A 356 9.66 -12.56 11.69
CA SER A 356 8.77 -13.62 11.23
C SER A 356 7.66 -13.18 10.25
N PHE A 357 8.05 -12.56 9.14
CA PHE A 357 7.11 -12.40 8.02
C PHE A 357 6.71 -13.75 7.40
N SER A 358 7.50 -14.80 7.65
CA SER A 358 7.17 -16.18 7.25
C SER A 358 6.18 -16.86 8.21
N ALA A 359 6.00 -16.36 9.44
CA ALA A 359 5.08 -16.93 10.42
C ALA A 359 3.69 -16.31 10.42
N SER A 360 3.51 -15.09 9.91
CA SER A 360 2.20 -14.41 9.88
C SER A 360 1.20 -15.04 8.90
N TRP A 361 1.68 -15.85 7.95
CA TRP A 361 0.80 -16.66 7.09
C TRP A 361 0.18 -17.87 7.80
N LYS A 362 0.66 -18.23 8.99
CA LYS A 362 0.12 -19.34 9.80
C LYS A 362 -0.97 -18.94 10.79
N CYS A 363 -1.26 -17.66 10.95
CA CYS A 363 -2.30 -17.21 11.89
C CYS A 363 -3.74 -17.34 11.38
N VAL A 364 -3.96 -18.02 10.26
CA VAL A 364 -5.29 -18.42 9.81
C VAL A 364 -5.44 -19.91 10.02
N VAL A 365 -5.41 -20.33 11.28
CA VAL A 365 -5.88 -21.67 11.65
C VAL A 365 -7.19 -21.48 12.40
N SER A 366 -8.28 -21.86 11.72
CA SER A 366 -9.57 -22.10 12.31
C SER A 366 -9.44 -22.97 13.56
N ARG A 367 -9.77 -22.42 14.73
CA ARG A 367 -10.00 -23.26 15.91
C ARG A 367 -11.41 -23.83 15.82
N PRO A 368 -11.56 -25.12 16.12
CA PRO A 368 -12.89 -25.71 16.29
C PRO A 368 -13.59 -25.14 17.53
N PRO A 369 -14.92 -25.09 17.53
CA PRO A 369 -15.68 -24.52 18.62
C PRO A 369 -15.75 -25.51 19.78
N SER A 370 -15.05 -25.26 20.86
CA SER A 370 -15.42 -25.72 22.21
C SER A 370 -14.31 -25.44 23.23
N ARG A 371 -14.43 -24.35 23.96
CA ARG A 371 -14.08 -24.28 25.40
C ARG A 371 -14.63 -23.00 26.03
N PRO A 372 -15.12 -23.05 27.31
CA PRO A 372 -15.83 -21.97 27.95
C PRO A 372 -14.92 -20.80 28.35
N ARG A 373 -15.50 -19.60 28.31
CA ARG A 373 -14.91 -18.30 28.67
C ARG A 373 -14.20 -18.36 30.02
N ARG A 374 -12.90 -18.09 30.05
CA ARG A 374 -12.23 -17.63 31.28
C ARG A 374 -12.22 -16.10 31.26
N ARG A 375 -12.82 -15.51 32.28
CA ARG A 375 -12.71 -14.07 32.60
C ARG A 375 -11.23 -13.72 32.77
N TRP A 376 -10.79 -12.71 32.07
CA TRP A 376 -9.51 -12.08 32.31
C TRP A 376 -9.65 -11.15 33.50
N SER A 377 -9.11 -11.58 34.64
CA SER A 377 -8.84 -10.72 35.77
C SER A 377 -7.62 -9.86 35.47
N SER A 378 -7.67 -8.61 35.89
CA SER A 378 -6.66 -7.58 35.81
C SER A 378 -5.27 -8.11 36.27
N VAL A 379 -4.31 -8.13 35.35
CA VAL A 379 -2.90 -8.33 35.71
C VAL A 379 -2.28 -7.00 36.03
N SER A 380 -1.97 -6.80 37.31
CA SER A 380 -1.25 -5.67 37.87
C SER A 380 0.14 -5.55 37.21
N CYS A 381 0.45 -4.35 36.76
CA CYS A 381 1.74 -3.96 36.22
C CYS A 381 2.74 -3.83 37.37
N GLN A 382 3.59 -4.85 37.59
CA GLN A 382 4.74 -4.72 38.50
C GLN A 382 5.86 -3.94 37.78
N ARG A 383 6.28 -2.85 38.45
CA ARG A 383 7.45 -2.04 38.09
C ARG A 383 8.71 -2.89 38.24
N PHE A 384 9.46 -3.04 37.18
CA PHE A 384 10.85 -3.50 37.27
C PHE A 384 11.77 -2.29 37.54
N GLY A 385 12.61 -2.49 38.55
CA GLY A 385 13.51 -1.49 39.11
C GLY A 385 14.61 -1.07 38.14
N THR A 386 15.09 0.12 38.40
CA THR A 386 16.23 0.80 37.82
C THR A 386 17.52 0.00 37.99
N PHE A 387 18.20 -0.35 36.89
CA PHE A 387 19.61 -0.74 36.91
C PHE A 387 20.47 0.48 36.69
N SER A 388 21.32 0.76 37.66
CA SER A 388 22.38 1.76 37.60
C SER A 388 23.66 1.14 37.01
N PRO A 389 24.40 1.85 36.14
CA PRO A 389 25.66 1.32 35.60
C PRO A 389 26.82 1.54 36.57
N LYS A 390 27.62 0.57 36.71
CA LYS A 390 29.03 0.69 37.07
C LYS A 390 29.86 0.21 35.88
#